data_02a54b5b68fdcf9e2e639733d6255a25
#
_entry.id   02a54b5b68fdcf9e2e639733d6255a25
#
_cell.length_a   1.000
_cell.length_b   1.000
_cell.length_c   1.000
_cell.angle_alpha   90.00
_cell.angle_beta   90.00
_cell.angle_gamma   90.00
#
_symmetry.space_group_name_H-M   'P 1'
#
loop_
_entity.id
_entity.type
_entity.pdbx_description
1 polymer ?
#
loop_
_entity_poly.entity_id
_entity_poly.type
_entity_poly.pdbx_seq_one_letter_code
_entity_poly.pdbx_strand_id
1 'polypeptide(L)'
;FQTIDQEGIGQLIQYGVERGRQTKPNLKIGICGEHGGDPESVKFCARIGMNYVSCSPFRVPIARLAAAHAAVEAMAASKPVAKKAASKKAAPKKAAPKKAAKKVAKKK
;
A
#
# COMPACT_ATOMS: atom_id res chain seq x y z
N PHE A 1 1.34 -23.91 1.67
CA PHE A 1 2.64 -23.71 0.98
C PHE A 1 2.52 -22.94 -0.35
N GLN A 2 1.48 -22.14 -0.56
CA GLN A 2 1.31 -21.42 -1.82
C GLN A 2 1.99 -20.06 -1.83
N THR A 3 2.03 -19.36 -0.69
CA THR A 3 2.59 -18.02 -0.58
C THR A 3 3.87 -18.04 0.25
N ILE A 4 4.83 -17.21 -0.12
CA ILE A 4 6.08 -17.03 0.66
C ILE A 4 5.71 -16.41 2.02
N ASP A 5 6.25 -16.99 3.09
CA ASP A 5 6.27 -16.34 4.41
C ASP A 5 7.17 -15.10 4.36
N GLN A 6 6.53 -13.93 4.23
CA GLN A 6 7.25 -12.67 4.01
C GLN A 6 7.96 -12.17 5.27
N GLU A 7 7.43 -12.50 6.46
CA GLU A 7 8.01 -12.07 7.74
C GLU A 7 9.17 -12.95 8.19
N GLY A 8 9.16 -14.24 7.83
CA GLY A 8 10.22 -15.19 8.12
C GLY A 8 11.21 -15.33 6.97
N ILE A 9 10.92 -16.26 6.06
CA ILE A 9 11.80 -16.58 4.92
C ILE A 9 12.00 -15.39 3.99
N GLY A 10 11.02 -14.47 3.92
CA GLY A 10 11.12 -13.26 3.11
C GLY A 10 12.29 -12.36 3.49
N GLN A 11 12.59 -12.24 4.78
CA GLN A 11 13.75 -11.48 5.27
C GLN A 11 15.06 -12.10 4.82
N LEU A 12 15.17 -13.43 4.83
CA LEU A 12 16.35 -14.14 4.37
C LEU A 12 16.55 -13.97 2.85
N ILE A 13 15.47 -14.02 2.09
CA ILE A 13 15.48 -13.77 0.64
C ILE A 13 15.96 -12.35 0.35
N GLN A 14 15.40 -11.36 1.04
CA GLN A 14 15.82 -9.96 0.90
C GLN A 14 17.31 -9.79 1.23
N TYR A 15 17.76 -10.34 2.33
CA TYR A 15 19.19 -10.32 2.70
C TYR A 15 20.06 -10.91 1.60
N GLY A 16 19.65 -12.04 1.01
CA GLY A 16 20.37 -12.67 -0.10
C GLY A 16 20.46 -11.76 -1.34
N VAL A 17 19.34 -11.08 -1.69
CA VAL A 17 19.29 -10.12 -2.80
C VAL A 17 20.24 -8.94 -2.55
N GLU A 18 20.19 -8.36 -1.37
CA GLU A 18 21.02 -7.21 -0.99
C GLU A 18 22.51 -7.58 -1.02
N ARG A 19 22.89 -8.69 -0.42
CA ARG A 19 24.29 -9.17 -0.40
C ARG A 19 24.81 -9.52 -1.79
N GLY A 20 24.01 -10.19 -2.60
CA GLY A 20 24.36 -10.50 -3.98
C GLY A 20 24.68 -9.26 -4.79
N ARG A 21 23.88 -8.19 -4.63
CA ARG A 21 24.06 -6.92 -5.34
C ARG A 21 25.19 -6.05 -4.77
N GLN A 22 25.52 -6.19 -3.51
CA GLN A 22 26.72 -5.54 -2.95
C GLN A 22 27.99 -6.01 -3.66
N THR A 23 28.07 -7.32 -3.97
CA THR A 23 29.22 -7.88 -4.68
C THR A 23 29.15 -7.63 -6.19
N LYS A 24 27.96 -7.79 -6.79
CA LYS A 24 27.71 -7.58 -8.22
C LYS A 24 26.46 -6.73 -8.44
N PRO A 25 26.58 -5.40 -8.60
CA PRO A 25 25.43 -4.50 -8.70
C PRO A 25 24.41 -4.87 -9.79
N ASN A 26 24.88 -5.41 -10.92
CA ASN A 26 24.04 -5.82 -12.04
C ASN A 26 23.64 -7.31 -12.01
N LEU A 27 23.72 -7.94 -10.83
CA LEU A 27 23.31 -9.34 -10.68
C LEU A 27 21.82 -9.50 -10.96
N LYS A 28 21.49 -10.34 -11.94
CA LYS A 28 20.11 -10.73 -12.21
C LYS A 28 19.70 -11.81 -11.22
N ILE A 29 18.67 -11.51 -10.44
CA ILE A 29 18.15 -12.39 -9.39
C ILE A 29 16.68 -12.64 -9.68
N GLY A 30 16.27 -13.88 -9.53
CA GLY A 30 14.88 -14.30 -9.69
C GLY A 30 14.54 -15.49 -8.84
N ILE A 31 13.28 -15.83 -8.82
CA ILE A 31 12.73 -17.00 -8.13
C ILE A 31 12.04 -17.94 -9.13
N CYS A 32 12.04 -19.20 -8.84
CA CYS A 32 11.35 -20.23 -9.64
C CYS A 32 10.49 -21.12 -8.76
N GLY A 33 9.71 -21.99 -9.40
CA GLY A 33 8.83 -22.93 -8.73
C GLY A 33 7.44 -22.37 -8.44
N GLU A 34 6.76 -22.95 -7.46
CA GLU A 34 5.36 -22.64 -7.15
C GLU A 34 5.15 -21.17 -6.76
N HIS A 35 6.07 -20.60 -6.03
CA HIS A 35 6.02 -19.19 -5.62
C HIS A 35 6.10 -18.19 -6.79
N GLY A 36 6.72 -18.57 -7.90
CA GLY A 36 6.76 -17.76 -9.11
C GLY A 36 5.41 -17.58 -9.80
N GLY A 37 4.43 -18.43 -9.48
CA GLY A 37 3.07 -18.36 -9.99
C GLY A 37 2.04 -17.85 -8.98
N ASP A 38 2.43 -17.61 -7.74
CA ASP A 38 1.55 -17.09 -6.70
C ASP A 38 1.55 -15.55 -6.69
N PRO A 39 0.37 -14.90 -6.78
CA PRO A 39 0.28 -13.44 -6.89
C PRO A 39 0.98 -12.67 -5.78
N GLU A 40 0.80 -13.06 -4.52
CA GLU A 40 1.39 -12.35 -3.39
C GLU A 40 2.91 -12.53 -3.32
N SER A 41 3.41 -13.73 -3.66
CA SER A 41 4.83 -14.00 -3.79
C SER A 41 5.47 -13.20 -4.92
N VAL A 42 4.80 -13.06 -6.07
CA VAL A 42 5.27 -12.24 -7.20
C VAL A 42 5.34 -10.75 -6.81
N LYS A 43 4.32 -10.23 -6.12
CA LYS A 43 4.34 -8.85 -5.61
C LYS A 43 5.48 -8.64 -4.61
N PHE A 44 5.70 -9.58 -3.71
CA PHE A 44 6.82 -9.53 -2.78
C PHE A 44 8.16 -9.49 -3.52
N CYS A 45 8.38 -10.37 -4.49
CA CYS A 45 9.59 -10.39 -5.32
C CYS A 45 9.82 -9.06 -6.05
N ALA A 46 8.75 -8.44 -6.55
CA ALA A 46 8.83 -7.11 -7.18
C ALA A 46 9.26 -6.03 -6.17
N ARG A 47 8.70 -6.06 -4.94
CA ARG A 47 9.06 -5.08 -3.88
C ARG A 47 10.52 -5.14 -3.45
N ILE A 48 11.09 -6.34 -3.33
CA ILE A 48 12.51 -6.51 -3.00
C ILE A 48 13.44 -6.35 -4.21
N GLY A 49 12.89 -6.04 -5.37
CA GLY A 49 13.63 -5.68 -6.57
C GLY A 49 14.20 -6.87 -7.34
N MET A 50 13.60 -8.06 -7.29
CA MET A 50 13.98 -9.16 -8.17
C MET A 50 13.73 -8.81 -9.64
N ASN A 51 14.50 -9.41 -10.54
CA ASN A 51 14.46 -9.12 -11.97
C ASN A 51 13.45 -9.97 -12.73
N TYR A 52 13.19 -11.18 -12.26
CA TYR A 52 12.27 -12.11 -12.93
C TYR A 52 11.70 -13.13 -11.94
N VAL A 53 10.59 -13.73 -12.35
CA VAL A 53 10.03 -14.94 -11.75
C VAL A 53 9.85 -16.00 -12.84
N SER A 54 10.02 -17.26 -12.49
CA SER A 54 9.77 -18.38 -13.38
C SER A 54 8.66 -19.26 -12.77
N CYS A 55 7.68 -19.61 -13.57
CA CYS A 55 6.56 -20.44 -13.15
C CYS A 55 6.12 -21.39 -14.28
N SER A 56 5.21 -22.31 -13.97
CA SER A 56 4.63 -23.16 -14.99
C SER A 56 3.89 -22.35 -16.07
N PRO A 57 3.83 -22.82 -17.32
CA PRO A 57 3.18 -22.10 -18.42
C PRO A 57 1.73 -21.70 -18.12
N PHE A 58 0.99 -22.52 -17.40
CA PHE A 58 -0.41 -22.26 -17.02
C PHE A 58 -0.57 -21.10 -16.03
N ARG A 59 0.47 -20.78 -15.26
CA ARG A 59 0.47 -19.67 -14.28
C ARG A 59 1.02 -18.36 -14.84
N VAL A 60 1.58 -18.36 -16.03
CA VAL A 60 2.16 -17.16 -16.65
C VAL A 60 1.16 -16.01 -16.73
N PRO A 61 -0.12 -16.18 -17.13
CA PRO A 61 -1.08 -15.08 -17.16
C PRO A 61 -1.30 -14.45 -15.77
N ILE A 62 -1.39 -15.28 -14.74
CA ILE A 62 -1.57 -14.86 -13.34
C ILE A 62 -0.33 -14.09 -12.85
N ALA A 63 0.87 -14.64 -13.10
CA ALA A 63 2.13 -13.98 -12.71
C ALA A 63 2.31 -12.62 -13.39
N ARG A 64 1.96 -12.50 -14.68
CA ARG A 64 2.00 -11.22 -15.40
C ARG A 64 1.04 -10.20 -14.83
N LEU A 65 -0.18 -10.60 -14.47
CA LEU A 65 -1.16 -9.73 -13.85
C LEU A 65 -0.68 -9.27 -12.46
N ALA A 66 -0.13 -10.18 -11.66
CA ALA A 66 0.43 -9.85 -10.35
C ALA A 66 1.61 -8.87 -10.46
N ALA A 67 2.50 -9.06 -11.43
CA ALA A 67 3.60 -8.13 -11.70
C ALA A 67 3.10 -6.74 -12.13
N ALA A 68 2.05 -6.69 -12.94
CA ALA A 68 1.40 -5.43 -13.34
C ALA A 68 0.79 -4.72 -12.12
N HIS A 69 0.12 -5.44 -11.23
CA HIS A 69 -0.41 -4.88 -9.99
C HIS A 69 0.70 -4.31 -9.11
N ALA A 70 1.80 -5.04 -8.92
CA ALA A 70 2.94 -4.55 -8.16
C ALA A 70 3.53 -3.26 -8.75
N ALA A 71 3.62 -3.15 -10.07
CA ALA A 71 4.08 -1.95 -10.75
C ALA A 71 3.13 -0.76 -10.52
N VAL A 72 1.82 -0.97 -10.61
CA VAL A 72 0.80 0.08 -10.34
C VAL A 72 0.85 0.52 -8.88
N GLU A 73 0.97 -0.42 -7.93
CA GLU A 73 1.11 -0.13 -6.50
C GLU A 73 2.36 0.73 -6.23
N ALA A 74 3.49 0.39 -6.84
CA ALA A 74 4.74 1.17 -6.73
C ALA A 74 4.59 2.58 -7.32
N MET A 75 3.94 2.73 -8.46
CA MET A 75 3.65 4.02 -9.08
C MET A 75 2.71 4.87 -8.22
N ALA A 76 1.70 4.26 -7.58
CA ALA A 76 0.79 4.94 -6.67
C ALA A 76 1.50 5.40 -5.40
N ALA A 77 2.42 4.59 -4.86
CA ALA A 77 3.22 4.93 -3.68
C ALA A 77 4.24 6.05 -3.96
N SER A 78 4.75 6.14 -5.19
CA SER A 78 5.70 7.19 -5.60
C SER A 78 5.05 8.54 -5.93
N LYS A 79 3.73 8.59 -6.15
CA LYS A 79 3.01 9.86 -6.32
C LYS A 79 2.83 10.52 -4.96
N PRO A 80 3.26 11.78 -4.76
CA PRO A 80 2.91 12.52 -3.56
C PRO A 80 1.38 12.58 -3.47
N VAL A 81 0.83 12.02 -2.41
CA VAL A 81 -0.59 12.14 -2.10
C VAL A 81 -0.86 13.62 -1.89
N ALA A 82 -1.36 14.31 -2.94
CA ALA A 82 -1.97 15.60 -2.77
C ALA A 82 -3.12 15.38 -1.77
N LYS A 83 -2.91 15.75 -0.51
CA LYS A 83 -3.94 15.79 0.51
C LYS A 83 -5.06 16.65 -0.04
N LYS A 84 -6.14 16.05 -0.53
CA LYS A 84 -7.43 16.72 -0.66
C LYS A 84 -7.81 17.14 0.75
N ALA A 85 -7.45 18.37 1.11
CA ALA A 85 -8.02 19.04 2.26
C ALA A 85 -9.54 19.11 1.98
N ALA A 86 -10.29 18.21 2.59
CA ALA A 86 -11.72 18.35 2.66
C ALA A 86 -11.98 19.59 3.52
N SER A 87 -12.21 20.71 2.86
CA SER A 87 -12.73 21.90 3.49
C SER A 87 -14.13 21.55 3.99
N LYS A 88 -14.25 21.17 5.26
CA LYS A 88 -15.51 21.19 5.97
C LYS A 88 -15.96 22.65 6.00
N LYS A 89 -16.86 23.04 5.09
CA LYS A 89 -17.67 24.23 5.20
C LYS A 89 -18.42 24.14 6.52
N ALA A 90 -18.00 24.94 7.50
CA ALA A 90 -18.74 25.16 8.71
C ALA A 90 -20.05 25.88 8.31
N ALA A 91 -21.18 25.24 8.59
CA ALA A 91 -22.48 25.86 8.46
C ALA A 91 -22.63 26.99 9.51
N PRO A 92 -23.18 28.16 9.15
CA PRO A 92 -23.37 29.24 10.11
C PRO A 92 -24.43 28.84 11.13
N LYS A 93 -24.07 28.86 12.42
CA LYS A 93 -25.00 28.76 13.53
C LYS A 93 -25.94 29.94 13.50
N LYS A 94 -27.24 29.72 13.22
CA LYS A 94 -28.32 30.67 13.44
C LYS A 94 -28.37 31.04 14.91
N ALA A 95 -28.17 32.31 15.20
CA ALA A 95 -28.39 32.90 16.53
C ALA A 95 -29.91 32.88 16.83
N ALA A 96 -30.28 32.32 17.98
CA ALA A 96 -31.63 32.39 18.51
C ALA A 96 -31.84 33.73 19.21
N PRO A 97 -33.05 34.36 19.09
CA PRO A 97 -33.30 35.68 19.71
C PRO A 97 -33.51 35.55 21.23
N LYS A 98 -32.82 36.39 21.98
CA LYS A 98 -33.05 36.58 23.42
C LYS A 98 -34.45 37.16 23.66
N LYS A 99 -35.32 36.39 24.32
CA LYS A 99 -36.56 36.93 24.90
C LYS A 99 -36.24 37.73 26.15
N ALA A 100 -36.65 38.99 26.14
CA ALA A 100 -36.64 39.88 27.26
C ALA A 100 -37.59 39.42 28.37
N ALA A 101 -37.09 39.22 29.56
CA ALA A 101 -37.92 38.98 30.73
C ALA A 101 -38.35 40.32 31.35
N LYS A 102 -39.65 40.54 31.34
CA LYS A 102 -40.34 41.70 31.92
C LYS A 102 -40.33 41.57 33.44
N LYS A 103 -39.76 42.58 34.11
CA LYS A 103 -39.88 42.82 35.53
C LYS A 103 -41.33 43.17 35.84
N VAL A 104 -41.95 42.41 36.71
CA VAL A 104 -43.17 42.87 37.41
C VAL A 104 -42.83 43.03 38.87
N ALA A 105 -42.81 44.28 39.30
CA ALA A 105 -42.80 44.68 40.70
C ALA A 105 -44.22 44.52 41.26
N LYS A 106 -44.35 43.93 42.46
CA LYS A 106 -45.52 44.15 43.31
C LYS A 106 -45.09 44.11 44.77
N LYS A 107 -45.17 45.23 45.32
CA LYS A 107 -45.50 45.72 46.64
C LYS A 107 -46.28 44.72 47.55
N LYS A 108 -45.81 44.34 48.63
CA LYS A 108 -46.25 44.69 49.99
C LYS A 108 -45.23 44.09 50.98
#